data_d987e52a207d7ae0f230682fd0abdb19
#
_entry.id   d987e52a207d7ae0f230682fd0abdb19
#
_cell.length_a   1.000
_cell.length_b   1.000
_cell.length_c   1.000
_cell.angle_alpha   90.00
_cell.angle_beta   90.00
_cell.angle_gamma   90.00
#
_symmetry.space_group_name_H-M   'P 1'
#
loop_
_entity.id
_entity.type
_entity.pdbx_description
1 polymer ?
#
loop_
_entity_poly.entity_id
_entity_poly.type
_entity_poly.pdbx_seq_one_letter_code
_entity_poly.pdbx_strand_id
1 'polypeptide(L)'
;MNVKIDRRQIITLTILFSAFFSILIFSQANIVSAAETGNEMSDKILYEKYESFLNYEKHQKYKEYSERVKKYEKYKKKYSFSSSSERRRYKNAYKKYKKYKKNKSKYSKYKKCKRKYKKYRKYKSKYEPVKESYEKVRKYKKYEEYSDDKYGKSEFKQYGTDEYRQGWAKYKQVNKETQADLGGDYFGPEITVGLFKFSKNDLRDGSFRVRANKDYVVRDMAGNSLGTILAKTTTKVRYDGDGKLKVDGSMEDILVDREIIFEAVTADEKDLIFEIVSPHIDCYSNNCNKYRGKLKLRYSPYSKKIWLINVLPLEQYVWGMGEITGTGDSDYNDTMTTAYRTYGYWKIKYSTKFIAEGFKVNATPGNQLYFGYVWEEKHQRIKRAAQKTRGNLVMYEDRIAIVPYSSWTDGRTRSFKEKWGSDNFPWCQSVKDSYGKHPTKNYTELQASGNHMVGLSAHGALDRADAGWDYEKILKYYLRGIDIYQAY
;
A
#
# COMPACT_ATOMS: atom_id res chain seq x y z
N MET A 1 -38.78 18.47 12.86
CA MET A 1 -38.34 19.65 12.08
C MET A 1 -37.73 19.17 10.78
N ASN A 2 -38.49 19.24 9.68
CA ASN A 2 -37.98 18.87 8.35
C ASN A 2 -37.20 20.05 7.77
N VAL A 3 -35.89 19.93 7.72
CA VAL A 3 -35.04 20.92 7.03
C VAL A 3 -35.12 20.62 5.54
N LYS A 4 -35.88 21.43 4.80
CA LYS A 4 -35.84 21.44 3.33
C LYS A 4 -34.49 22.04 2.88
N ILE A 5 -33.61 21.19 2.37
CA ILE A 5 -32.36 21.64 1.74
C ILE A 5 -32.72 22.18 0.34
N ASP A 6 -32.37 23.47 0.09
CA ASP A 6 -32.62 24.16 -1.16
C ASP A 6 -31.83 23.50 -2.30
N ARG A 7 -32.51 23.21 -3.44
CA ARG A 7 -31.87 22.66 -4.65
C ARG A 7 -30.68 23.47 -5.15
N ARG A 8 -30.61 24.76 -4.87
CA ARG A 8 -29.50 25.65 -5.25
C ARG A 8 -28.23 25.34 -4.43
N GLN A 9 -28.34 24.94 -3.17
CA GLN A 9 -27.21 24.54 -2.34
C GLN A 9 -26.60 23.20 -2.78
N ILE A 10 -27.40 22.27 -3.27
CA ILE A 10 -26.91 20.99 -3.81
C ILE A 10 -26.12 21.21 -5.10
N ILE A 11 -26.58 22.10 -5.99
CA ILE A 11 -25.88 22.41 -7.25
C ILE A 11 -24.54 23.12 -6.97
N THR A 12 -24.49 24.03 -6.02
CA THR A 12 -23.26 24.75 -5.63
C THR A 12 -22.24 23.81 -4.97
N LEU A 13 -22.68 22.87 -4.13
CA LEU A 13 -21.80 21.84 -3.55
C LEU A 13 -21.25 20.89 -4.63
N THR A 14 -22.06 20.49 -5.61
CA THR A 14 -21.65 19.58 -6.68
C THR A 14 -20.64 20.25 -7.63
N ILE A 15 -20.81 21.52 -7.93
CA ILE A 15 -19.89 22.31 -8.78
C ILE A 15 -18.56 22.55 -8.03
N LEU A 16 -18.60 22.87 -6.75
CA LEU A 16 -17.38 23.00 -5.91
C LEU A 16 -16.63 21.67 -5.77
N PHE A 17 -17.35 20.55 -5.67
CA PHE A 17 -16.73 19.21 -5.61
C PHE A 17 -16.05 18.82 -6.94
N SER A 18 -16.66 19.14 -8.09
CA SER A 18 -16.05 18.85 -9.40
C SER A 18 -14.85 19.76 -9.71
N ALA A 19 -14.91 21.05 -9.34
CA ALA A 19 -13.79 21.98 -9.48
C ALA A 19 -12.62 21.63 -8.54
N PHE A 20 -12.91 21.22 -7.30
CA PHE A 20 -11.88 20.76 -6.36
C PHE A 20 -11.21 19.45 -6.80
N PHE A 21 -11.98 18.55 -7.42
CA PHE A 21 -11.46 17.30 -7.98
C PHE A 21 -10.55 17.55 -9.19
N SER A 22 -10.88 18.52 -10.04
CA SER A 22 -10.05 18.92 -11.19
C SER A 22 -8.72 19.56 -10.76
N ILE A 23 -8.73 20.44 -9.75
CA ILE A 23 -7.52 21.11 -9.24
C ILE A 23 -6.58 20.11 -8.54
N LEU A 24 -7.10 19.11 -7.82
CA LEU A 24 -6.29 18.09 -7.14
C LEU A 24 -5.62 17.10 -8.12
N ILE A 25 -6.24 16.82 -9.27
CA ILE A 25 -5.63 15.98 -10.31
C ILE A 25 -4.52 16.75 -11.03
N PHE A 26 -4.67 18.07 -11.24
CA PHE A 26 -3.61 18.89 -11.84
C PHE A 26 -2.34 18.97 -10.99
N SER A 27 -2.46 18.96 -9.66
CA SER A 27 -1.29 18.92 -8.77
C SER A 27 -0.59 17.56 -8.75
N GLN A 28 -1.28 16.45 -9.09
CA GLN A 28 -0.70 15.12 -9.16
C GLN A 28 -0.04 14.82 -10.52
N ALA A 29 -0.52 15.42 -11.61
CA ALA A 29 0.07 15.22 -12.95
C ALA A 29 1.52 15.76 -13.05
N ASN A 30 1.86 16.81 -12.30
CA ASN A 30 3.22 17.36 -12.26
C ASN A 30 4.20 16.59 -11.37
N ILE A 31 3.72 15.62 -10.57
CA ILE A 31 4.54 14.80 -9.66
C ILE A 31 4.94 13.47 -10.30
N VAL A 32 4.22 13.02 -11.33
CA VAL A 32 4.45 11.72 -11.99
C VAL A 32 5.76 11.68 -12.80
N SER A 33 6.35 12.82 -13.16
CA SER A 33 7.66 12.86 -13.83
C SER A 33 8.86 12.54 -12.90
N ALA A 34 8.62 12.39 -11.59
CA ALA A 34 9.66 12.12 -10.58
C ALA A 34 9.47 10.79 -9.80
N ALA A 35 8.45 9.99 -10.14
CA ALA A 35 8.12 8.76 -9.41
C ALA A 35 8.59 7.52 -10.15
N GLU A 36 9.88 7.25 -10.12
CA GLU A 36 10.42 5.94 -10.41
C GLU A 36 9.95 4.92 -9.36
N THR A 37 9.25 3.89 -9.83
CA THR A 37 9.09 2.52 -9.30
C THR A 37 8.87 2.32 -7.79
N GLY A 38 7.67 2.03 -7.37
CA GLY A 38 7.31 1.92 -5.94
C GLY A 38 7.63 0.57 -5.26
N ASN A 39 7.91 -0.53 -5.98
CA ASN A 39 8.60 -1.70 -5.41
C ASN A 39 10.06 -1.36 -5.18
N GLU A 40 10.68 -0.60 -6.09
CA GLU A 40 11.98 -0.01 -5.87
C GLU A 40 12.03 0.84 -4.61
N MET A 41 10.99 1.60 -4.29
CA MET A 41 11.02 2.46 -3.11
C MET A 41 10.82 1.68 -1.81
N SER A 42 9.99 0.63 -1.78
CA SER A 42 9.86 -0.22 -0.59
C SER A 42 11.07 -1.15 -0.45
N ASP A 43 11.56 -1.74 -1.53
CA ASP A 43 12.76 -2.57 -1.54
C ASP A 43 14.02 -1.72 -1.41
N LYS A 44 14.06 -0.53 -2.00
CA LYS A 44 15.12 0.46 -1.79
C LYS A 44 15.14 0.97 -0.36
N ILE A 45 13.99 1.26 0.25
CA ILE A 45 13.89 1.65 1.67
C ILE A 45 14.29 0.48 2.57
N LEU A 46 13.92 -0.75 2.25
CA LEU A 46 14.35 -1.95 2.97
C LEU A 46 15.86 -2.17 2.82
N TYR A 47 16.38 -2.02 1.62
CA TYR A 47 17.80 -2.14 1.34
C TYR A 47 18.61 -1.01 1.98
N GLU A 48 18.18 0.24 1.90
CA GLU A 48 18.81 1.37 2.58
C GLU A 48 18.80 1.20 4.11
N LYS A 49 17.73 0.64 4.65
CA LYS A 49 17.65 0.28 6.07
C LYS A 49 18.62 -0.83 6.41
N TYR A 50 18.75 -1.85 5.57
CA TYR A 50 19.70 -2.94 5.74
C TYR A 50 21.14 -2.49 5.56
N GLU A 51 21.46 -1.69 4.54
CA GLU A 51 22.78 -1.04 4.39
C GLU A 51 23.12 -0.14 5.59
N SER A 52 22.13 0.58 6.10
CA SER A 52 22.28 1.39 7.31
C SER A 52 22.63 0.53 8.52
N PHE A 53 22.02 -0.66 8.63
CA PHE A 53 22.35 -1.64 9.66
C PHE A 53 23.77 -2.21 9.50
N LEU A 54 24.14 -2.64 8.30
CA LEU A 54 25.50 -3.15 8.02
C LEU A 54 26.57 -2.08 8.29
N ASN A 55 26.29 -0.83 7.95
CA ASN A 55 27.18 0.28 8.21
C ASN A 55 27.25 0.62 9.71
N TYR A 56 26.17 0.41 10.46
CA TYR A 56 26.19 0.52 11.92
C TYR A 56 27.03 -0.59 12.56
N GLU A 57 26.91 -1.84 12.13
CA GLU A 57 27.79 -2.93 12.59
C GLU A 57 29.28 -2.63 12.29
N LYS A 58 29.58 -2.12 11.10
CA LYS A 58 30.94 -1.65 10.74
C LYS A 58 31.39 -0.53 11.66
N HIS A 59 30.49 0.39 12.06
CA HIS A 59 30.80 1.46 13.00
C HIS A 59 31.09 0.93 14.42
N GLN A 60 30.34 -0.08 14.90
CA GLN A 60 30.61 -0.70 16.19
C GLN A 60 31.99 -1.39 16.20
N LYS A 61 32.31 -2.14 15.14
CA LYS A 61 33.65 -2.71 14.96
C LYS A 61 34.74 -1.63 14.93
N TYR A 62 34.50 -0.50 14.27
CA TYR A 62 35.40 0.65 14.30
C TYR A 62 35.63 1.18 15.71
N LYS A 63 34.55 1.36 16.51
CA LYS A 63 34.67 1.79 17.92
C LYS A 63 35.54 0.84 18.73
N GLU A 64 35.22 -0.46 18.63
CA GLU A 64 35.95 -1.49 19.34
C GLU A 64 37.46 -1.47 18.99
N TYR A 65 37.79 -1.40 17.70
CA TYR A 65 39.20 -1.31 17.28
C TYR A 65 39.86 0.02 17.67
N SER A 66 39.14 1.13 17.66
CA SER A 66 39.61 2.42 18.10
C SER A 66 39.99 2.41 19.59
N GLU A 67 39.17 1.79 20.42
CA GLU A 67 39.42 1.62 21.84
C GLU A 67 40.64 0.72 22.10
N ARG A 68 40.72 -0.40 21.36
CA ARG A 68 41.90 -1.29 21.42
C ARG A 68 43.19 -0.55 21.04
N VAL A 69 43.18 0.24 19.97
CA VAL A 69 44.33 1.02 19.52
C VAL A 69 44.74 2.06 20.58
N LYS A 70 43.75 2.80 21.16
CA LYS A 70 44.01 3.72 22.25
C LYS A 70 44.68 3.04 23.47
N LYS A 71 44.21 1.84 23.82
CA LYS A 71 44.78 1.03 24.88
C LYS A 71 46.23 0.63 24.57
N TYR A 72 46.51 0.19 23.35
CA TYR A 72 47.86 -0.13 22.90
C TYR A 72 48.78 1.11 22.84
N GLU A 73 48.30 2.26 22.40
CA GLU A 73 49.07 3.51 22.39
C GLU A 73 49.42 3.98 23.81
N LYS A 74 48.50 3.78 24.79
CA LYS A 74 48.76 4.05 26.20
C LYS A 74 49.83 3.12 26.75
N TYR A 75 49.80 1.84 26.38
CA TYR A 75 50.85 0.87 26.77
C TYR A 75 52.18 1.18 26.10
N LYS A 76 52.19 1.58 24.82
CA LYS A 76 53.42 1.99 24.11
C LYS A 76 54.16 3.17 24.77
N LYS A 77 53.41 4.13 25.34
CA LYS A 77 53.98 5.27 26.07
C LYS A 77 54.57 4.88 27.43
N LYS A 78 54.13 3.75 28.00
CA LYS A 78 54.49 3.33 29.36
C LYS A 78 55.55 2.23 29.39
N TYR A 79 55.63 1.41 28.34
CA TYR A 79 56.54 0.26 28.26
C TYR A 79 57.05 0.10 26.82
N SER A 80 58.35 -0.24 26.65
CA SER A 80 58.85 -0.77 25.39
C SER A 80 58.22 -2.15 25.17
N PHE A 81 57.76 -2.43 23.92
CA PHE A 81 57.17 -3.75 23.60
C PHE A 81 58.21 -4.84 23.87
N SER A 82 57.93 -5.70 24.84
CA SER A 82 58.84 -6.74 25.28
C SER A 82 58.75 -8.03 24.43
N SER A 83 57.74 -8.17 23.59
CA SER A 83 57.57 -9.37 22.74
C SER A 83 57.19 -9.07 21.29
N SER A 84 57.66 -9.93 20.38
CA SER A 84 57.31 -9.87 18.95
C SER A 84 55.81 -10.09 18.70
N SER A 85 55.13 -10.85 19.55
CA SER A 85 53.70 -11.14 19.47
C SER A 85 52.86 -9.90 19.79
N GLU A 86 53.25 -9.09 20.79
CA GLU A 86 52.58 -7.83 21.13
C GLU A 86 52.73 -6.78 20.02
N ARG A 87 53.91 -6.70 19.43
CA ARG A 87 54.21 -5.81 18.29
C ARG A 87 53.37 -6.20 17.06
N ARG A 88 53.17 -7.52 16.83
CA ARG A 88 52.31 -8.05 15.73
C ARG A 88 50.82 -7.75 15.97
N ARG A 89 50.34 -7.94 17.21
CA ARG A 89 48.94 -7.60 17.61
C ARG A 89 48.68 -6.11 17.44
N TYR A 90 49.59 -5.23 17.84
CA TYR A 90 49.46 -3.78 17.62
C TYR A 90 49.41 -3.43 16.13
N LYS A 91 50.35 -3.94 15.30
CA LYS A 91 50.36 -3.73 13.86
C LYS A 91 49.03 -4.13 13.21
N ASN A 92 48.52 -5.28 13.59
CA ASN A 92 47.23 -5.78 13.03
C ASN A 92 46.03 -4.93 13.49
N ALA A 93 46.00 -4.51 14.75
CA ALA A 93 44.98 -3.61 15.27
C ALA A 93 45.04 -2.24 14.58
N TYR A 94 46.24 -1.70 14.38
CA TYR A 94 46.46 -0.41 13.71
C TYR A 94 46.13 -0.44 12.22
N LYS A 95 46.42 -1.54 11.51
CA LYS A 95 46.02 -1.75 10.10
C LYS A 95 44.49 -1.76 9.94
N LYS A 96 43.78 -2.45 10.82
CA LYS A 96 42.32 -2.45 10.87
C LYS A 96 41.75 -1.08 11.22
N TYR A 97 42.32 -0.39 12.21
CA TYR A 97 41.96 0.97 12.58
C TYR A 97 42.05 1.96 11.40
N LYS A 98 43.19 1.95 10.65
CA LYS A 98 43.35 2.79 9.44
C LYS A 98 42.28 2.55 8.42
N LYS A 99 41.89 1.28 8.19
CA LYS A 99 40.83 0.93 7.25
C LYS A 99 39.48 1.54 7.65
N TYR A 100 39.14 1.52 8.95
CA TYR A 100 37.93 2.11 9.47
C TYR A 100 37.98 3.64 9.60
N LYS A 101 39.14 4.21 9.89
CA LYS A 101 39.32 5.68 9.98
C LYS A 101 38.97 6.39 8.67
N LYS A 102 39.31 5.81 7.52
CA LYS A 102 38.95 6.33 6.19
C LYS A 102 37.43 6.50 5.99
N ASN A 103 36.64 5.72 6.71
CA ASN A 103 35.16 5.72 6.60
C ASN A 103 34.47 6.41 7.79
N LYS A 104 35.21 7.11 8.64
CA LYS A 104 34.70 7.74 9.88
C LYS A 104 33.53 8.71 9.60
N SER A 105 33.67 9.55 8.58
CA SER A 105 32.63 10.51 8.19
C SER A 105 31.35 9.80 7.69
N LYS A 106 31.51 8.73 6.93
CA LYS A 106 30.39 7.89 6.44
C LYS A 106 29.67 7.22 7.59
N TYR A 107 30.39 6.74 8.60
CA TYR A 107 29.81 6.07 9.77
C TYR A 107 29.25 7.04 10.82
N SER A 108 29.73 8.28 10.89
CA SER A 108 29.20 9.28 11.85
C SER A 108 27.75 9.67 11.53
N LYS A 109 27.35 9.61 10.25
CA LYS A 109 25.95 9.81 9.82
C LYS A 109 25.01 8.80 10.46
N TYR A 110 25.49 7.61 10.78
CA TYR A 110 24.68 6.53 11.37
C TYR A 110 24.64 6.55 12.90
N LYS A 111 25.39 7.48 13.55
CA LYS A 111 25.35 7.67 15.00
C LYS A 111 23.94 8.06 15.51
N LYS A 112 23.15 8.75 14.67
CA LYS A 112 21.74 9.07 14.93
C LYS A 112 20.82 7.83 14.89
N CYS A 113 21.30 6.70 14.34
CA CYS A 113 20.52 5.47 14.19
C CYS A 113 20.56 4.54 15.42
N LYS A 114 21.15 4.95 16.53
CA LYS A 114 21.26 4.13 17.75
C LYS A 114 19.88 3.69 18.31
N ARG A 115 18.85 4.56 18.21
CA ARG A 115 17.45 4.21 18.53
C ARG A 115 16.83 3.25 17.50
N LYS A 116 17.17 3.41 16.22
CA LYS A 116 16.69 2.53 15.15
C LYS A 116 17.34 1.14 15.21
N TYR A 117 18.55 1.02 15.76
CA TYR A 117 19.27 -0.26 15.89
C TYR A 117 18.54 -1.33 16.71
N LYS A 118 17.91 -0.97 17.84
CA LYS A 118 17.08 -1.92 18.61
C LYS A 118 15.93 -2.47 17.74
N LYS A 119 15.36 -1.60 16.91
CA LYS A 119 14.28 -1.96 15.97
C LYS A 119 14.80 -2.88 14.86
N TYR A 120 15.97 -2.59 14.28
CA TYR A 120 16.57 -3.43 13.24
C TYR A 120 17.05 -4.79 13.74
N ARG A 121 17.56 -4.89 14.95
CA ARG A 121 17.93 -6.17 15.56
C ARG A 121 16.75 -7.12 15.70
N LYS A 122 15.56 -6.60 15.97
CA LYS A 122 14.30 -7.37 16.04
C LYS A 122 13.87 -7.89 14.66
N TYR A 123 14.24 -7.18 13.59
CA TYR A 123 13.89 -7.53 12.21
C TYR A 123 15.00 -8.29 11.48
N LYS A 124 16.17 -8.53 12.09
CA LYS A 124 17.30 -9.21 11.44
C LYS A 124 16.90 -10.60 10.92
N SER A 125 16.19 -11.37 11.73
CA SER A 125 15.70 -12.71 11.35
C SER A 125 14.65 -12.69 10.22
N LYS A 126 13.91 -11.59 10.07
CA LYS A 126 12.96 -11.40 8.95
C LYS A 126 13.67 -10.96 7.65
N TYR A 127 14.82 -10.31 7.73
CA TYR A 127 15.53 -9.78 6.56
C TYR A 127 16.61 -10.71 6.02
N GLU A 128 17.15 -11.64 6.81
CA GLU A 128 18.14 -12.62 6.32
C GLU A 128 17.60 -13.54 5.21
N PRO A 129 16.37 -14.10 5.30
CA PRO A 129 15.78 -14.86 4.19
C PRO A 129 15.54 -14.00 2.94
N VAL A 130 15.06 -12.78 3.12
CA VAL A 130 14.77 -11.82 2.03
C VAL A 130 16.05 -11.32 1.35
N LYS A 131 17.18 -11.33 2.05
CA LYS A 131 18.46 -10.88 1.49
C LYS A 131 18.93 -11.70 0.30
N GLU A 132 18.87 -13.02 0.40
CA GLU A 132 19.33 -13.92 -0.68
C GLU A 132 18.44 -13.77 -1.91
N SER A 133 17.15 -13.70 -1.70
CA SER A 133 16.17 -13.45 -2.74
C SER A 133 16.37 -12.08 -3.40
N TYR A 134 16.60 -11.04 -2.59
CA TYR A 134 16.90 -9.69 -3.09
C TYR A 134 18.20 -9.63 -3.88
N GLU A 135 19.26 -10.31 -3.44
CA GLU A 135 20.53 -10.38 -4.19
C GLU A 135 20.38 -11.10 -5.53
N LYS A 136 19.52 -12.14 -5.59
CA LYS A 136 19.15 -12.80 -6.87
C LYS A 136 18.41 -11.83 -7.80
N VAL A 137 17.37 -11.13 -7.32
CA VAL A 137 16.64 -10.12 -8.11
C VAL A 137 17.58 -9.01 -8.57
N ARG A 138 18.42 -8.47 -7.69
CA ARG A 138 19.39 -7.41 -8.01
C ARG A 138 20.35 -7.79 -9.14
N LYS A 139 20.75 -9.05 -9.23
CA LYS A 139 21.65 -9.53 -10.29
C LYS A 139 21.03 -9.32 -11.68
N TYR A 140 19.70 -9.43 -11.79
CA TYR A 140 18.96 -9.29 -13.04
C TYR A 140 18.30 -7.91 -13.20
N LYS A 141 18.33 -7.07 -12.16
CA LYS A 141 17.71 -5.72 -12.15
C LYS A 141 18.28 -4.79 -13.23
N LYS A 142 19.54 -4.99 -13.63
CA LYS A 142 20.13 -4.25 -14.74
C LYS A 142 19.34 -4.37 -16.04
N TYR A 143 18.56 -5.44 -16.21
CA TYR A 143 17.73 -5.68 -17.39
C TYR A 143 16.36 -4.97 -17.30
N GLU A 144 15.95 -4.53 -16.11
CA GLU A 144 14.74 -3.71 -15.91
C GLU A 144 14.94 -2.27 -16.41
N GLU A 145 16.17 -1.77 -16.39
CA GLU A 145 16.53 -0.44 -16.90
C GLU A 145 16.48 -0.35 -18.44
N TYR A 146 16.39 -1.49 -19.12
CA TYR A 146 16.40 -1.63 -20.58
C TYR A 146 15.03 -2.06 -21.14
N SER A 147 13.92 -1.52 -20.63
CA SER A 147 12.61 -1.79 -21.23
C SER A 147 12.54 -1.23 -22.67
N ASP A 148 11.85 -1.96 -23.54
CA ASP A 148 11.66 -1.62 -24.96
C ASP A 148 11.19 -0.17 -25.21
N ASP A 149 10.61 0.44 -24.18
CA ASP A 149 9.92 1.72 -24.28
C ASP A 149 10.77 2.92 -23.82
N LYS A 150 11.89 2.67 -23.12
CA LYS A 150 12.78 3.73 -22.63
C LYS A 150 13.75 4.21 -23.71
N TYR A 151 14.10 3.32 -24.61
CA TYR A 151 15.01 3.57 -25.73
C TYR A 151 14.26 3.28 -27.02
N GLY A 152 13.92 4.29 -27.80
CA GLY A 152 13.19 4.13 -29.05
C GLY A 152 13.80 3.06 -29.96
N LYS A 153 12.99 2.47 -30.84
CA LYS A 153 13.37 1.32 -31.73
C LYS A 153 14.71 1.44 -32.49
N SER A 154 15.31 2.63 -32.58
CA SER A 154 16.60 2.87 -33.23
C SER A 154 17.81 2.55 -32.34
N GLU A 155 17.72 2.69 -31.02
CA GLU A 155 18.84 2.39 -30.11
C GLU A 155 18.88 0.92 -29.71
N PHE A 156 17.80 0.21 -29.90
CA PHE A 156 17.62 -1.22 -29.62
C PHE A 156 18.54 -2.13 -30.46
N LYS A 157 18.98 -1.68 -31.62
CA LYS A 157 19.92 -2.44 -32.52
C LYS A 157 21.31 -2.64 -31.91
N GLN A 158 21.69 -1.87 -30.90
CA GLN A 158 23.04 -1.86 -30.34
C GLN A 158 23.25 -2.83 -29.18
N TYR A 159 22.19 -3.29 -28.50
CA TYR A 159 22.24 -4.08 -27.25
C TYR A 159 21.70 -5.50 -27.37
N GLY A 160 21.90 -6.18 -28.54
CA GLY A 160 21.58 -7.60 -28.69
C GLY A 160 20.24 -8.01 -28.12
N THR A 161 19.18 -7.81 -28.88
CA THR A 161 17.77 -8.02 -28.46
C THR A 161 17.49 -9.35 -27.75
N ASP A 162 18.31 -10.40 -28.03
CA ASP A 162 18.13 -11.72 -27.45
C ASP A 162 18.68 -11.83 -26.04
N GLU A 163 19.80 -11.18 -25.71
CA GLU A 163 20.33 -11.15 -24.35
C GLU A 163 19.38 -10.40 -23.43
N TYR A 164 18.80 -9.30 -23.90
CA TYR A 164 17.82 -8.55 -23.16
C TYR A 164 16.54 -9.36 -22.92
N ARG A 165 15.97 -9.96 -23.96
CA ARG A 165 14.76 -10.80 -23.83
C ARG A 165 14.97 -11.96 -22.88
N GLN A 166 16.12 -12.63 -22.97
CA GLN A 166 16.48 -13.71 -22.03
C GLN A 166 16.69 -13.17 -20.61
N GLY A 167 17.37 -12.04 -20.46
CA GLY A 167 17.58 -11.38 -19.18
C GLY A 167 16.26 -10.96 -18.50
N TRP A 168 15.34 -10.39 -19.28
CA TRP A 168 14.01 -10.01 -18.80
C TRP A 168 13.14 -11.23 -18.45
N ALA A 169 13.15 -12.27 -19.27
CA ALA A 169 12.47 -13.52 -18.97
C ALA A 169 13.01 -14.15 -17.69
N LYS A 170 14.34 -14.12 -17.49
CA LYS A 170 14.99 -14.62 -16.28
C LYS A 170 14.68 -13.77 -15.05
N TYR A 171 14.63 -12.44 -15.19
CA TYR A 171 14.20 -11.53 -14.13
C TYR A 171 12.77 -11.86 -13.69
N LYS A 172 11.83 -12.00 -14.63
CA LYS A 172 10.43 -12.36 -14.34
C LYS A 172 10.33 -13.72 -13.62
N GLN A 173 11.09 -14.72 -14.08
CA GLN A 173 11.13 -16.05 -13.47
C GLN A 173 11.65 -15.98 -12.02
N VAL A 174 12.81 -15.34 -11.81
CA VAL A 174 13.42 -15.19 -10.47
C VAL A 174 12.54 -14.39 -9.53
N ASN A 175 11.88 -13.35 -10.04
CA ASN A 175 10.94 -12.57 -9.24
C ASN A 175 9.72 -13.42 -8.84
N LYS A 176 9.18 -14.23 -9.75
CA LYS A 176 8.08 -15.16 -9.47
C LYS A 176 8.50 -16.24 -8.44
N GLU A 177 9.68 -16.85 -8.62
CA GLU A 177 10.22 -17.83 -7.67
C GLU A 177 10.44 -17.22 -6.29
N THR A 178 10.99 -15.99 -6.23
CA THR A 178 11.18 -15.25 -4.97
C THR A 178 9.86 -14.96 -4.27
N GLN A 179 8.81 -14.62 -5.03
CA GLN A 179 7.46 -14.42 -4.48
C GLN A 179 6.84 -15.75 -4.00
N ALA A 180 7.13 -16.87 -4.66
CA ALA A 180 6.71 -18.20 -4.24
C ALA A 180 7.46 -18.66 -2.96
N ASP A 181 8.76 -18.35 -2.84
CA ASP A 181 9.57 -18.63 -1.64
C ASP A 181 9.11 -17.83 -0.40
N LEU A 182 8.42 -16.71 -0.60
CA LEU A 182 7.79 -15.94 0.48
C LEU A 182 6.54 -16.61 1.05
N GLY A 183 6.20 -17.81 0.55
CA GLY A 183 5.14 -18.69 1.00
C GLY A 183 3.83 -18.50 0.23
N GLY A 184 3.12 -19.59 -0.02
CA GLY A 184 1.83 -19.63 -0.75
C GLY A 184 0.69 -18.80 -0.13
N ASP A 185 0.97 -18.08 0.92
CA ASP A 185 0.08 -17.23 1.71
C ASP A 185 0.36 -15.72 1.56
N TYR A 186 1.17 -15.32 0.58
CA TYR A 186 1.35 -13.90 0.31
C TYR A 186 0.14 -13.33 -0.43
N PHE A 187 -0.60 -12.48 0.23
CA PHE A 187 -1.84 -11.86 -0.28
C PHE A 187 -1.61 -10.43 -0.84
N GLY A 188 -0.43 -10.17 -1.38
CA GLY A 188 -0.05 -8.87 -1.93
C GLY A 188 0.43 -7.87 -0.88
N PRO A 189 0.83 -6.63 -1.29
CA PRO A 189 1.30 -5.61 -0.39
C PRO A 189 0.19 -5.12 0.54
N GLU A 190 0.55 -4.59 1.71
CA GLU A 190 -0.43 -3.95 2.61
C GLU A 190 -0.99 -2.66 1.99
N ILE A 191 -2.32 -2.53 2.05
CA ILE A 191 -3.04 -1.29 1.76
C ILE A 191 -3.61 -0.71 3.05
N THR A 192 -3.64 0.62 3.15
CA THR A 192 -4.26 1.35 4.25
C THR A 192 -5.53 2.04 3.77
N VAL A 193 -6.65 1.71 4.38
CA VAL A 193 -7.99 2.14 3.98
C VAL A 193 -8.59 3.01 5.07
N GLY A 194 -8.81 4.29 4.80
CA GLY A 194 -9.57 5.17 5.69
C GLY A 194 -11.06 4.80 5.63
N LEU A 195 -11.56 4.17 6.70
CA LEU A 195 -12.93 3.68 6.78
C LEU A 195 -13.89 4.81 7.13
N PHE A 196 -13.69 5.40 8.30
CA PHE A 196 -14.58 6.39 8.91
C PHE A 196 -13.77 7.48 9.60
N LYS A 197 -14.38 8.64 9.73
CA LYS A 197 -13.82 9.76 10.49
C LYS A 197 -14.80 10.20 11.57
N PHE A 198 -14.31 10.32 12.77
CA PHE A 198 -15.04 10.82 13.93
C PHE A 198 -14.63 12.26 14.23
N SER A 199 -15.57 13.07 14.71
CA SER A 199 -15.22 14.32 15.38
C SER A 199 -14.60 14.01 16.75
N LYS A 200 -13.95 15.00 17.35
CA LYS A 200 -13.43 14.86 18.73
C LYS A 200 -14.56 14.61 19.73
N ASN A 201 -15.71 15.25 19.54
CA ASN A 201 -16.87 15.12 20.42
C ASN A 201 -17.50 13.73 20.31
N ASP A 202 -17.55 13.12 19.12
CA ASP A 202 -18.10 11.78 18.94
C ASP A 202 -17.38 10.74 19.84
N LEU A 203 -16.07 10.94 20.08
CA LEU A 203 -15.26 10.03 20.91
C LEU A 203 -14.91 10.61 22.29
N ARG A 204 -15.25 11.86 22.60
CA ARG A 204 -15.15 12.44 23.94
C ARG A 204 -16.40 12.09 24.74
N ASP A 205 -17.56 12.35 24.16
CA ASP A 205 -18.86 12.15 24.79
C ASP A 205 -19.35 10.70 24.62
N GLY A 206 -18.93 10.04 23.51
CA GLY A 206 -19.12 8.62 23.24
C GLY A 206 -17.85 7.79 23.43
N SER A 207 -17.76 6.68 22.71
CA SER A 207 -16.55 5.85 22.67
C SER A 207 -16.51 4.98 21.42
N PHE A 208 -15.31 4.79 20.88
CA PHE A 208 -15.05 3.69 19.96
C PHE A 208 -14.92 2.38 20.74
N ARG A 209 -15.66 1.35 20.32
CA ARG A 209 -15.63 0.03 20.96
C ARG A 209 -15.38 -1.02 19.90
N VAL A 210 -14.39 -1.86 20.15
CA VAL A 210 -13.98 -2.93 19.23
C VAL A 210 -13.72 -4.21 20.01
N ARG A 211 -14.06 -5.34 19.41
CA ARG A 211 -13.71 -6.68 19.86
C ARG A 211 -13.25 -7.53 18.68
N ALA A 212 -12.71 -8.70 18.93
CA ALA A 212 -12.33 -9.62 17.89
C ALA A 212 -12.78 -11.06 18.19
N ASN A 213 -12.83 -11.89 17.15
CA ASN A 213 -13.16 -13.32 17.28
C ASN A 213 -12.04 -14.15 17.93
N LYS A 214 -10.81 -13.62 17.97
CA LYS A 214 -9.61 -14.22 18.57
C LYS A 214 -8.89 -13.20 19.45
N ASP A 215 -7.90 -13.66 20.22
CA ASP A 215 -7.05 -12.78 21.01
C ASP A 215 -6.32 -11.79 20.12
N TYR A 216 -6.19 -10.57 20.59
CA TYR A 216 -5.51 -9.51 19.86
C TYR A 216 -4.66 -8.63 20.77
N VAL A 217 -3.68 -7.97 20.21
CA VAL A 217 -2.82 -7.05 20.95
C VAL A 217 -3.15 -5.61 20.58
N VAL A 218 -3.19 -4.76 21.60
CA VAL A 218 -3.30 -3.30 21.45
C VAL A 218 -1.91 -2.70 21.53
N ARG A 219 -1.56 -1.80 20.58
CA ARG A 219 -0.25 -1.14 20.53
C ARG A 219 -0.37 0.37 20.37
N ASP A 220 0.65 1.07 20.82
CA ASP A 220 0.86 2.48 20.50
C ASP A 220 1.47 2.66 19.08
N MET A 221 1.57 3.92 18.65
CA MET A 221 2.18 4.31 17.38
C MET A 221 3.66 3.89 17.24
N ALA A 222 4.38 3.71 18.36
CA ALA A 222 5.76 3.24 18.38
C ALA A 222 5.86 1.71 18.27
N GLY A 223 4.73 1.01 18.33
CA GLY A 223 4.62 -0.45 18.28
C GLY A 223 4.84 -1.12 19.64
N ASN A 224 4.83 -0.36 20.75
CA ASN A 224 4.88 -0.95 22.08
C ASN A 224 3.54 -1.62 22.38
N SER A 225 3.58 -2.81 23.00
CA SER A 225 2.36 -3.47 23.46
C SER A 225 1.79 -2.73 24.68
N LEU A 226 0.52 -2.41 24.61
CA LEU A 226 -0.25 -1.88 25.73
C LEU A 226 -0.95 -3.01 26.50
N GLY A 227 -1.12 -4.18 25.85
CA GLY A 227 -1.67 -5.40 26.45
C GLY A 227 -2.27 -6.31 25.40
N THR A 228 -2.53 -7.56 25.81
CA THR A 228 -3.25 -8.57 25.03
C THR A 228 -4.67 -8.67 25.55
N ILE A 229 -5.63 -8.64 24.66
CA ILE A 229 -7.06 -8.69 24.94
C ILE A 229 -7.58 -10.05 24.50
N LEU A 230 -8.30 -10.72 25.36
CA LEU A 230 -8.89 -12.03 25.05
C LEU A 230 -10.01 -11.91 24.01
N ALA A 231 -10.20 -12.97 23.25
CA ALA A 231 -11.27 -13.08 22.26
C ALA A 231 -12.63 -12.65 22.82
N LYS A 232 -13.40 -11.93 22.01
CA LYS A 232 -14.75 -11.40 22.32
C LYS A 232 -14.80 -10.33 23.44
N THR A 233 -13.67 -10.03 24.09
CA THR A 233 -13.57 -8.92 25.03
C THR A 233 -13.54 -7.58 24.30
N THR A 234 -14.31 -6.61 24.79
CA THR A 234 -14.42 -5.29 24.16
C THR A 234 -13.38 -4.33 24.71
N THR A 235 -12.54 -3.79 23.84
CA THR A 235 -11.71 -2.62 24.13
C THR A 235 -12.48 -1.36 23.80
N LYS A 236 -12.44 -0.39 24.72
CA LYS A 236 -13.08 0.91 24.60
C LYS A 236 -12.01 1.99 24.46
N VAL A 237 -12.21 2.92 23.52
CA VAL A 237 -11.32 4.06 23.33
C VAL A 237 -12.10 5.35 23.29
N ARG A 238 -11.58 6.37 23.98
CA ARG A 238 -12.10 7.74 23.99
C ARG A 238 -11.06 8.75 23.54
N TYR A 239 -11.49 9.91 23.10
CA TYR A 239 -10.62 11.05 22.86
C TYR A 239 -10.46 11.85 24.17
N ASP A 240 -9.21 12.04 24.62
CA ASP A 240 -8.90 12.67 25.91
C ASP A 240 -8.41 14.14 25.81
N GLY A 241 -8.26 14.65 24.59
CA GLY A 241 -7.72 15.99 24.35
C GLY A 241 -6.31 15.96 23.74
N ASP A 242 -5.84 17.09 23.23
CA ASP A 242 -4.49 17.31 22.68
C ASP A 242 -3.97 16.23 21.73
N GLY A 243 -4.89 15.62 20.99
CA GLY A 243 -4.56 14.51 20.09
C GLY A 243 -4.39 13.16 20.77
N LYS A 244 -4.63 13.06 22.07
CA LYS A 244 -4.46 11.83 22.85
C LYS A 244 -5.73 10.99 22.84
N LEU A 245 -5.53 9.69 22.89
CA LEU A 245 -6.56 8.66 22.96
C LEU A 245 -6.39 7.89 24.25
N LYS A 246 -7.50 7.66 24.97
CA LYS A 246 -7.53 6.91 26.19
C LYS A 246 -8.13 5.53 25.95
N VAL A 247 -7.41 4.49 26.33
CA VAL A 247 -7.84 3.09 26.22
C VAL A 247 -8.40 2.65 27.57
N ASP A 248 -9.67 2.28 27.54
CA ASP A 248 -10.37 1.70 28.71
C ASP A 248 -10.74 0.23 28.40
N GLY A 249 -11.17 -0.52 29.37
CA GLY A 249 -11.71 -1.87 29.20
C GLY A 249 -11.04 -2.85 30.15
N SER A 250 -10.52 -3.96 29.61
CA SER A 250 -9.76 -4.93 30.40
C SER A 250 -8.33 -4.48 30.76
N MET A 251 -7.94 -3.30 30.28
CA MET A 251 -6.66 -2.64 30.56
C MET A 251 -6.90 -1.44 31.47
N GLU A 252 -5.90 -1.08 32.25
CA GLU A 252 -5.90 0.18 32.99
C GLU A 252 -6.04 1.37 32.02
N ASP A 253 -6.50 2.50 32.54
CA ASP A 253 -6.65 3.76 31.80
C ASP A 253 -5.32 4.24 31.21
N ILE A 254 -5.00 3.79 29.99
CA ILE A 254 -3.75 4.12 29.31
C ILE A 254 -3.96 5.28 28.34
N LEU A 255 -3.20 6.34 28.52
CA LEU A 255 -3.19 7.49 27.64
C LEU A 255 -2.14 7.29 26.53
N VAL A 256 -2.58 7.37 25.28
CA VAL A 256 -1.76 7.07 24.08
C VAL A 256 -1.70 8.29 23.16
N ASP A 257 -0.50 8.62 22.67
CA ASP A 257 -0.35 9.72 21.72
C ASP A 257 -0.78 9.30 20.31
N ARG A 258 -1.77 9.99 19.81
CA ARG A 258 -2.28 10.03 18.41
C ARG A 258 -2.79 8.74 17.79
N GLU A 259 -2.22 7.56 18.04
CA GLU A 259 -2.58 6.36 17.30
C GLU A 259 -2.58 5.12 18.19
N ILE A 260 -3.67 4.37 18.12
CA ILE A 260 -3.82 3.04 18.71
C ILE A 260 -3.96 2.03 17.56
N ILE A 261 -3.26 0.92 17.68
CA ILE A 261 -3.25 -0.17 16.69
C ILE A 261 -3.80 -1.43 17.35
N PHE A 262 -4.80 -2.05 16.74
CA PHE A 262 -5.34 -3.35 17.07
C PHE A 262 -4.87 -4.35 16.04
N GLU A 263 -4.14 -5.39 16.45
CA GLU A 263 -3.61 -6.39 15.52
C GLU A 263 -3.53 -7.78 16.16
N ALA A 264 -3.28 -8.79 15.33
CA ALA A 264 -3.11 -10.17 15.77
C ALA A 264 -1.95 -10.32 16.78
N VAL A 265 -2.08 -11.26 17.71
CA VAL A 265 -1.02 -11.61 18.67
C VAL A 265 0.20 -12.14 17.92
N THR A 266 -0.01 -12.96 16.91
CA THR A 266 1.04 -13.52 16.04
C THR A 266 0.84 -13.09 14.60
N ALA A 267 1.92 -13.00 13.82
CA ALA A 267 1.86 -12.60 12.42
C ALA A 267 1.12 -13.62 11.53
N ASP A 268 1.06 -14.88 11.97
CA ASP A 268 0.47 -16.00 11.22
C ASP A 268 -1.04 -16.12 11.42
N GLU A 269 -1.63 -15.28 12.27
CA GLU A 269 -3.07 -15.29 12.55
C GLU A 269 -3.87 -14.64 11.41
N LYS A 270 -4.32 -15.46 10.45
CA LYS A 270 -4.98 -15.00 9.22
C LYS A 270 -6.50 -14.78 9.36
N ASP A 271 -7.10 -15.42 10.36
CA ASP A 271 -8.57 -15.42 10.53
C ASP A 271 -9.03 -14.51 11.67
N LEU A 272 -8.18 -13.57 12.05
CA LEU A 272 -8.57 -12.50 12.98
C LEU A 272 -9.55 -11.56 12.30
N ILE A 273 -10.75 -11.46 12.89
CA ILE A 273 -11.79 -10.54 12.46
C ILE A 273 -12.13 -9.61 13.61
N PHE A 274 -11.93 -8.33 13.40
CA PHE A 274 -12.39 -7.28 14.29
C PHE A 274 -13.85 -6.95 14.02
N GLU A 275 -14.60 -6.73 15.09
CA GLU A 275 -15.97 -6.23 15.06
C GLU A 275 -16.04 -4.89 15.78
N ILE A 276 -16.51 -3.86 15.09
CA ILE A 276 -16.80 -2.56 15.68
C ILE A 276 -18.16 -2.65 16.36
N VAL A 277 -18.15 -2.52 17.67
CA VAL A 277 -19.35 -2.61 18.52
C VAL A 277 -20.05 -1.25 18.60
N SER A 278 -19.28 -0.17 18.59
CA SER A 278 -19.77 1.23 18.67
C SER A 278 -18.72 2.19 18.12
N PRO A 279 -19.10 3.28 17.45
CA PRO A 279 -20.47 3.58 17.00
C PRO A 279 -20.97 2.61 15.91
N HIS A 280 -22.27 2.57 15.68
CA HIS A 280 -22.82 1.85 14.53
C HIS A 280 -22.32 2.46 13.21
N ILE A 281 -21.87 1.63 12.29
CA ILE A 281 -21.31 2.05 11.03
C ILE A 281 -22.19 1.52 9.89
N ASP A 282 -22.92 2.42 9.30
CA ASP A 282 -23.76 2.16 8.15
C ASP A 282 -23.00 2.52 6.85
N CYS A 283 -22.91 1.57 5.93
CA CYS A 283 -22.36 1.75 4.61
C CYS A 283 -23.46 1.54 3.58
N TYR A 284 -24.15 2.61 3.19
CA TYR A 284 -25.16 2.52 2.14
C TYR A 284 -26.20 1.42 2.43
N SER A 285 -26.78 1.44 3.62
CA SER A 285 -27.74 0.45 4.14
C SER A 285 -27.15 -0.96 4.37
N ASN A 286 -25.84 -1.10 4.42
CA ASN A 286 -25.16 -2.31 4.85
C ASN A 286 -24.45 -2.10 6.18
N ASN A 287 -24.46 -3.11 7.03
CA ASN A 287 -23.69 -3.08 8.26
C ASN A 287 -22.20 -3.34 7.93
N CYS A 288 -21.36 -2.33 8.09
CA CYS A 288 -19.91 -2.42 7.84
C CYS A 288 -19.13 -2.44 9.15
N ASN A 289 -19.38 -3.39 10.01
CA ASN A 289 -18.76 -3.44 11.33
C ASN A 289 -17.67 -4.49 11.51
N LYS A 290 -17.38 -5.33 10.49
CA LYS A 290 -16.37 -6.38 10.60
C LYS A 290 -15.26 -6.22 9.57
N TYR A 291 -14.02 -6.38 10.03
CA TYR A 291 -12.81 -6.15 9.21
C TYR A 291 -11.71 -7.18 9.49
N ARG A 292 -11.01 -7.62 8.44
CA ARG A 292 -9.78 -8.41 8.52
C ARG A 292 -8.58 -7.52 8.79
N GLY A 293 -7.45 -8.16 9.12
CA GLY A 293 -6.17 -7.49 9.25
C GLY A 293 -6.07 -6.66 10.52
N LYS A 294 -5.54 -5.44 10.42
CA LYS A 294 -5.35 -4.54 11.55
C LYS A 294 -6.33 -3.39 11.49
N LEU A 295 -6.73 -2.89 12.64
CA LEU A 295 -7.43 -1.61 12.76
C LEU A 295 -6.51 -0.58 13.44
N LYS A 296 -6.59 0.66 12.99
CA LYS A 296 -5.93 1.80 13.61
C LYS A 296 -6.95 2.87 13.92
N LEU A 297 -6.93 3.37 15.12
CA LEU A 297 -7.64 4.59 15.50
C LEU A 297 -6.61 5.71 15.61
N ARG A 298 -6.68 6.72 14.70
CA ARG A 298 -5.65 7.74 14.56
C ARG A 298 -6.22 9.15 14.59
N TYR A 299 -5.76 9.96 15.53
CA TYR A 299 -5.99 11.41 15.46
C TYR A 299 -5.08 12.03 14.39
N SER A 300 -5.69 12.75 13.45
CA SER A 300 -4.98 13.52 12.44
C SER A 300 -4.90 14.99 12.85
N PRO A 301 -3.69 15.53 13.05
CA PRO A 301 -3.51 16.98 13.29
C PRO A 301 -3.93 17.83 12.09
N TYR A 302 -3.86 17.27 10.88
CA TYR A 302 -4.21 17.94 9.63
C TYR A 302 -5.71 18.25 9.54
N SER A 303 -6.56 17.21 9.62
CA SER A 303 -8.02 17.39 9.57
C SER A 303 -8.66 17.65 10.92
N LYS A 304 -7.91 17.51 12.03
CA LYS A 304 -8.39 17.56 13.41
C LYS A 304 -9.52 16.55 13.68
N LYS A 305 -9.50 15.43 12.97
CA LYS A 305 -10.43 14.30 13.08
C LYS A 305 -9.73 13.05 13.56
N ILE A 306 -10.51 12.09 14.04
CA ILE A 306 -10.03 10.77 14.39
C ILE A 306 -10.47 9.80 13.29
N TRP A 307 -9.51 9.17 12.64
CA TRP A 307 -9.76 8.23 11.56
C TRP A 307 -9.70 6.80 12.07
N LEU A 308 -10.68 6.00 11.69
CA LEU A 308 -10.57 4.55 11.73
C LEU A 308 -9.98 4.08 10.39
N ILE A 309 -8.86 3.38 10.46
CA ILE A 309 -8.09 2.94 9.30
C ILE A 309 -7.95 1.42 9.37
N ASN A 310 -8.30 0.72 8.31
CA ASN A 310 -8.02 -0.69 8.14
C ASN A 310 -6.69 -0.88 7.42
N VAL A 311 -5.87 -1.82 7.89
CA VAL A 311 -4.58 -2.18 7.28
C VAL A 311 -4.58 -3.67 7.02
N LEU A 312 -4.51 -4.05 5.76
CA LEU A 312 -4.62 -5.45 5.34
C LEU A 312 -3.90 -5.69 4.01
N PRO A 313 -3.61 -6.96 3.67
CA PRO A 313 -3.11 -7.31 2.34
C PRO A 313 -4.09 -6.95 1.23
N LEU A 314 -3.56 -6.56 0.07
CA LEU A 314 -4.34 -6.08 -1.07
C LEU A 314 -5.41 -7.09 -1.55
N GLU A 315 -5.10 -8.39 -1.54
CA GLU A 315 -6.10 -9.41 -1.93
C GLU A 315 -7.28 -9.41 -0.98
N GLN A 316 -7.04 -9.34 0.33
CA GLN A 316 -8.11 -9.29 1.33
C GLN A 316 -8.93 -8.00 1.24
N TYR A 317 -8.32 -6.91 0.79
CA TYR A 317 -9.02 -5.68 0.45
C TYR A 317 -9.98 -5.89 -0.73
N VAL A 318 -9.53 -6.57 -1.79
CA VAL A 318 -10.39 -6.87 -2.96
C VAL A 318 -11.56 -7.77 -2.58
N TRP A 319 -11.39 -8.70 -1.63
CA TRP A 319 -12.50 -9.58 -1.18
C TRP A 319 -13.66 -8.79 -0.55
N GLY A 320 -13.38 -7.71 0.15
CA GLY A 320 -14.38 -6.86 0.81
C GLY A 320 -14.88 -5.69 -0.03
N MET A 321 -14.67 -5.71 -1.35
CA MET A 321 -15.02 -4.61 -2.26
C MET A 321 -16.51 -4.53 -2.50
N GLY A 322 -17.13 -3.38 -2.16
CA GLY A 322 -18.56 -3.14 -2.23
C GLY A 322 -19.09 -2.62 -3.59
N GLU A 323 -18.24 -2.58 -4.60
CA GLU A 323 -18.59 -2.05 -5.93
C GLU A 323 -19.46 -3.00 -6.76
N ILE A 324 -19.41 -4.30 -6.49
CA ILE A 324 -20.19 -5.36 -7.11
C ILE A 324 -20.73 -6.35 -6.08
N THR A 325 -21.72 -7.14 -6.47
CA THR A 325 -22.32 -8.21 -5.64
C THR A 325 -21.81 -9.61 -5.99
N GLY A 326 -20.96 -9.72 -7.01
CA GLY A 326 -20.51 -11.00 -7.54
C GLY A 326 -21.57 -11.73 -8.38
N THR A 327 -22.69 -11.08 -8.70
CA THR A 327 -23.68 -11.59 -9.68
C THR A 327 -23.14 -11.44 -11.10
N GLY A 328 -23.79 -12.10 -12.07
CA GLY A 328 -23.33 -12.09 -13.47
C GLY A 328 -22.30 -13.18 -13.77
N ASP A 329 -21.73 -13.13 -14.94
CA ASP A 329 -20.74 -14.07 -15.43
C ASP A 329 -19.43 -14.05 -14.64
N SER A 330 -18.65 -15.15 -14.70
CA SER A 330 -17.37 -15.25 -13.99
C SER A 330 -16.33 -14.28 -14.54
N ASP A 331 -16.26 -14.10 -15.86
CA ASP A 331 -15.31 -13.20 -16.51
C ASP A 331 -15.61 -11.72 -16.23
N TYR A 332 -16.87 -11.36 -15.99
CA TYR A 332 -17.23 -10.06 -15.43
C TYR A 332 -16.60 -9.84 -14.05
N ASN A 333 -16.77 -10.82 -13.15
CA ASN A 333 -16.22 -10.72 -11.80
C ASN A 333 -14.68 -10.70 -11.80
N ASP A 334 -14.04 -11.48 -12.69
CA ASP A 334 -12.59 -11.51 -12.90
C ASP A 334 -12.08 -10.16 -13.45
N THR A 335 -12.81 -9.56 -14.39
CA THR A 335 -12.56 -8.21 -14.92
C THR A 335 -12.56 -7.17 -13.82
N MET A 336 -13.62 -7.14 -13.01
CA MET A 336 -13.79 -6.12 -11.97
C MET A 336 -12.80 -6.30 -10.84
N THR A 337 -12.54 -7.53 -10.38
CA THR A 337 -11.56 -7.78 -9.32
C THR A 337 -10.14 -7.44 -9.76
N THR A 338 -9.78 -7.70 -11.01
CA THR A 338 -8.49 -7.27 -11.59
C THR A 338 -8.37 -5.74 -11.67
N ALA A 339 -9.46 -5.06 -12.07
CA ALA A 339 -9.51 -3.60 -12.09
C ALA A 339 -9.36 -3.00 -10.68
N TYR A 340 -10.06 -3.55 -9.68
CA TYR A 340 -9.98 -3.09 -8.29
C TYR A 340 -8.60 -3.30 -7.69
N ARG A 341 -7.99 -4.46 -7.90
CA ARG A 341 -6.64 -4.77 -7.46
C ARG A 341 -5.64 -3.80 -8.07
N THR A 342 -5.72 -3.55 -9.38
CA THR A 342 -4.84 -2.63 -10.09
C THR A 342 -4.98 -1.20 -9.54
N TYR A 343 -6.21 -0.74 -9.32
CA TYR A 343 -6.48 0.57 -8.72
C TYR A 343 -5.88 0.66 -7.30
N GLY A 344 -6.14 -0.33 -6.45
CA GLY A 344 -5.60 -0.39 -5.08
C GLY A 344 -4.07 -0.41 -5.08
N TYR A 345 -3.47 -1.23 -5.93
CA TYR A 345 -2.02 -1.32 -6.08
C TYR A 345 -1.41 0.00 -6.57
N TRP A 346 -2.05 0.67 -7.55
CA TRP A 346 -1.66 2.01 -7.99
C TRP A 346 -1.72 3.02 -6.83
N LYS A 347 -2.76 2.97 -6.01
CA LYS A 347 -2.89 3.83 -4.82
C LYS A 347 -1.78 3.57 -3.80
N ILE A 348 -1.42 2.33 -3.55
CA ILE A 348 -0.30 1.97 -2.66
C ILE A 348 0.99 2.65 -3.17
N LYS A 349 1.25 2.55 -4.48
CA LYS A 349 2.49 3.04 -5.08
C LYS A 349 2.55 4.56 -5.21
N TYR A 350 1.53 5.16 -5.77
CA TYR A 350 1.63 6.54 -6.28
C TYR A 350 0.80 7.56 -5.50
N SER A 351 -0.21 7.13 -4.72
CA SER A 351 -1.10 8.10 -4.07
C SER A 351 -0.46 8.75 -2.85
N THR A 352 -0.46 10.08 -2.85
CA THR A 352 -0.08 10.93 -1.70
C THR A 352 -1.28 11.64 -1.09
N LYS A 353 -2.48 11.50 -1.69
CA LYS A 353 -3.68 12.29 -1.38
C LYS A 353 -4.05 12.31 0.11
N PHE A 354 -3.90 11.18 0.80
CA PHE A 354 -4.29 11.04 2.21
C PHE A 354 -3.10 10.74 3.13
N ILE A 355 -1.88 11.06 2.72
CA ILE A 355 -0.66 10.74 3.49
C ILE A 355 -0.66 11.44 4.86
N ALA A 356 -1.18 12.66 4.93
CA ALA A 356 -1.31 13.41 6.18
C ALA A 356 -2.32 12.76 7.15
N GLU A 357 -3.29 12.02 6.60
CA GLU A 357 -4.31 11.29 7.37
C GLU A 357 -3.84 9.88 7.76
N GLY A 358 -2.79 9.37 7.12
CA GLY A 358 -2.17 8.08 7.43
C GLY A 358 -2.72 6.89 6.64
N PHE A 359 -3.40 7.12 5.50
CA PHE A 359 -3.89 6.04 4.63
C PHE A 359 -3.73 6.36 3.13
N LYS A 360 -3.96 5.36 2.28
CA LYS A 360 -3.79 5.45 0.83
C LYS A 360 -5.08 5.64 0.04
N VAL A 361 -6.16 5.05 0.51
CA VAL A 361 -7.48 5.05 -0.14
C VAL A 361 -8.56 5.20 0.93
N ASN A 362 -9.67 5.84 0.61
CA ASN A 362 -10.84 5.83 1.51
C ASN A 362 -11.95 4.91 0.98
N ALA A 363 -12.75 4.39 1.91
CA ALA A 363 -13.82 3.44 1.66
C ALA A 363 -15.11 4.12 1.15
N THR A 364 -15.00 5.01 0.15
CA THR A 364 -16.14 5.77 -0.38
C THR A 364 -16.15 5.77 -1.92
N PRO A 365 -17.27 6.09 -2.59
CA PRO A 365 -17.35 6.16 -4.04
C PRO A 365 -16.33 7.13 -4.68
N GLY A 366 -15.77 8.07 -3.91
CA GLY A 366 -14.72 8.97 -4.38
C GLY A 366 -13.35 8.29 -4.56
N ASN A 367 -13.21 7.04 -4.11
CA ASN A 367 -12.07 6.16 -4.38
C ASN A 367 -12.55 4.76 -4.74
N GLN A 368 -12.87 3.91 -3.76
CA GLN A 368 -13.45 2.58 -3.94
C GLN A 368 -14.36 2.25 -2.77
N LEU A 369 -15.55 1.76 -3.02
CA LEU A 369 -16.44 1.25 -1.99
C LEU A 369 -15.83 -0.01 -1.38
N TYR A 370 -15.53 0.06 -0.09
CA TYR A 370 -14.99 -1.07 0.65
C TYR A 370 -15.84 -1.30 1.91
N PHE A 371 -16.46 -2.47 2.00
CA PHE A 371 -17.40 -2.85 3.07
C PHE A 371 -16.82 -3.88 4.05
N GLY A 372 -15.59 -4.34 3.79
CA GLY A 372 -14.88 -5.24 4.69
C GLY A 372 -15.42 -6.67 4.71
N TYR A 373 -15.24 -7.31 5.88
CA TYR A 373 -15.51 -8.75 6.02
C TYR A 373 -16.99 -9.14 5.87
N VAL A 374 -17.91 -8.28 6.27
CA VAL A 374 -19.36 -8.54 6.09
C VAL A 374 -19.72 -8.73 4.62
N TRP A 375 -19.10 -7.94 3.74
CA TRP A 375 -19.32 -8.06 2.30
C TRP A 375 -18.67 -9.32 1.73
N GLU A 376 -17.46 -9.63 2.18
CA GLU A 376 -16.75 -10.87 1.84
C GLU A 376 -17.59 -12.11 2.22
N GLU A 377 -18.15 -12.17 3.43
CA GLU A 377 -19.02 -13.27 3.88
C GLU A 377 -20.23 -13.43 2.97
N LYS A 378 -20.89 -12.33 2.65
CA LYS A 378 -22.15 -12.33 1.88
C LYS A 378 -21.92 -12.60 0.40
N HIS A 379 -20.78 -12.21 -0.16
CA HIS A 379 -20.51 -12.21 -1.61
C HIS A 379 -19.30 -13.05 -1.99
N GLN A 380 -19.31 -14.34 -1.65
CA GLN A 380 -18.18 -15.27 -1.85
C GLN A 380 -17.72 -15.41 -3.31
N ARG A 381 -18.55 -15.06 -4.30
CA ARG A 381 -18.15 -15.08 -5.72
C ARG A 381 -17.10 -14.03 -6.04
N ILE A 382 -17.13 -12.87 -5.37
CA ILE A 382 -16.07 -11.83 -5.49
C ILE A 382 -14.74 -12.38 -4.99
N LYS A 383 -14.75 -13.04 -3.82
CA LYS A 383 -13.53 -13.66 -3.26
C LYS A 383 -12.98 -14.74 -4.20
N ARG A 384 -13.83 -15.60 -4.78
CA ARG A 384 -13.38 -16.61 -5.74
C ARG A 384 -12.76 -15.99 -6.99
N ALA A 385 -13.37 -14.95 -7.55
CA ALA A 385 -12.84 -14.23 -8.70
C ALA A 385 -11.48 -13.57 -8.37
N ALA A 386 -11.38 -12.92 -7.20
CA ALA A 386 -10.11 -12.34 -6.74
C ALA A 386 -9.02 -13.40 -6.55
N GLN A 387 -9.36 -14.59 -6.02
CA GLN A 387 -8.42 -15.71 -5.89
C GLN A 387 -7.99 -16.27 -7.25
N LYS A 388 -8.91 -16.42 -8.20
CA LYS A 388 -8.62 -16.88 -9.58
C LYS A 388 -7.67 -15.92 -10.30
N THR A 389 -7.87 -14.61 -10.13
CA THR A 389 -7.07 -13.56 -10.76
C THR A 389 -5.97 -13.00 -9.83
N ARG A 390 -5.63 -13.73 -8.76
CA ARG A 390 -4.68 -13.29 -7.73
C ARG A 390 -3.40 -12.75 -8.35
N GLY A 391 -2.98 -11.57 -7.90
CA GLY A 391 -1.76 -10.92 -8.36
C GLY A 391 -1.82 -10.31 -9.75
N ASN A 392 -2.89 -10.54 -10.52
CA ASN A 392 -3.01 -9.96 -11.86
C ASN A 392 -3.25 -8.46 -11.78
N LEU A 393 -2.37 -7.69 -12.44
CA LEU A 393 -2.43 -6.24 -12.58
C LEU A 393 -2.54 -5.86 -14.06
N VAL A 394 -3.24 -4.79 -14.33
CA VAL A 394 -3.27 -4.14 -15.64
C VAL A 394 -2.02 -3.27 -15.78
N MET A 395 -1.23 -3.53 -16.80
CA MET A 395 0.01 -2.82 -17.10
C MET A 395 -0.09 -2.13 -18.45
N TYR A 396 0.49 -0.95 -18.56
CA TYR A 396 0.75 -0.28 -19.82
C TYR A 396 2.27 -0.05 -19.92
N GLU A 397 2.90 -0.69 -20.88
CA GLU A 397 4.34 -0.75 -20.91
C GLU A 397 4.87 -1.32 -19.57
N ASP A 398 5.79 -0.64 -18.90
CA ASP A 398 6.35 -1.00 -17.60
C ASP A 398 5.61 -0.37 -16.40
N ARG A 399 4.48 0.34 -16.65
CA ARG A 399 3.74 1.08 -15.64
C ARG A 399 2.45 0.39 -15.24
N ILE A 400 2.08 0.51 -13.97
CA ILE A 400 0.75 0.09 -13.53
C ILE A 400 -0.29 1.03 -14.14
N ALA A 401 -1.14 0.47 -14.96
CA ALA A 401 -2.22 1.19 -15.61
C ALA A 401 -3.42 1.33 -14.66
N ILE A 402 -3.56 2.46 -13.97
CA ILE A 402 -4.77 2.70 -13.18
C ILE A 402 -6.00 2.48 -14.07
N VAL A 403 -6.97 1.74 -13.53
CA VAL A 403 -8.23 1.42 -14.22
C VAL A 403 -9.35 2.28 -13.64
N PRO A 404 -9.68 3.42 -14.22
CA PRO A 404 -10.93 4.12 -13.89
C PRO A 404 -12.12 3.28 -14.36
N TYR A 405 -13.21 3.28 -13.59
CA TYR A 405 -14.43 2.56 -13.94
C TYR A 405 -15.67 3.33 -13.49
N SER A 406 -16.76 3.15 -14.20
CA SER A 406 -18.08 3.66 -13.86
C SER A 406 -19.16 2.70 -14.31
N SER A 407 -20.38 2.87 -13.79
CA SER A 407 -21.48 1.91 -14.05
C SER A 407 -21.87 1.89 -15.54
N TRP A 408 -22.19 3.04 -16.12
CA TRP A 408 -22.79 3.17 -17.45
C TRP A 408 -22.05 4.15 -18.33
N THR A 409 -22.29 4.06 -19.65
CA THR A 409 -21.95 5.07 -20.66
C THR A 409 -23.20 5.53 -21.40
N ASP A 410 -23.06 6.57 -22.22
CA ASP A 410 -24.05 7.04 -23.20
C ASP A 410 -23.89 6.37 -24.58
N GLY A 411 -23.10 5.29 -24.65
CA GLY A 411 -22.76 4.55 -25.88
C GLY A 411 -21.29 4.65 -26.27
N ARG A 412 -20.47 5.41 -25.52
CA ARG A 412 -19.01 5.42 -25.63
C ARG A 412 -18.35 5.78 -24.31
N THR A 413 -17.14 5.34 -24.12
CA THR A 413 -16.30 5.87 -23.02
C THR A 413 -15.68 7.21 -23.40
N ARG A 414 -15.06 7.87 -22.45
CA ARG A 414 -14.29 9.11 -22.64
C ARG A 414 -12.81 8.80 -22.45
N SER A 415 -11.94 9.50 -23.18
CA SER A 415 -10.52 9.43 -22.86
C SER A 415 -10.24 10.19 -21.56
N PHE A 416 -9.13 9.83 -20.90
CA PHE A 416 -8.68 10.54 -19.69
C PHE A 416 -8.44 12.02 -19.97
N LYS A 417 -7.83 12.34 -21.13
CA LYS A 417 -7.62 13.70 -21.60
C LYS A 417 -8.92 14.48 -21.79
N GLU A 418 -9.90 13.86 -22.47
CA GLU A 418 -11.21 14.48 -22.72
C GLU A 418 -11.93 14.83 -21.42
N LYS A 419 -11.86 13.97 -20.39
CA LYS A 419 -12.60 14.17 -19.14
C LYS A 419 -11.84 14.96 -18.09
N TRP A 420 -10.53 14.76 -17.99
CA TRP A 420 -9.71 15.32 -16.91
C TRP A 420 -8.47 16.08 -17.37
N GLY A 421 -8.32 16.30 -18.69
CA GLY A 421 -7.29 17.19 -19.27
C GLY A 421 -5.85 16.65 -19.25
N SER A 422 -5.61 15.37 -18.90
CA SER A 422 -4.25 14.82 -18.79
C SER A 422 -3.97 13.75 -19.84
N ASP A 423 -2.82 13.83 -20.49
CA ASP A 423 -2.29 12.84 -21.44
C ASP A 423 -1.50 11.71 -20.78
N ASN A 424 -1.30 11.75 -19.47
CA ASN A 424 -0.46 10.79 -18.73
C ASN A 424 -1.06 9.37 -18.64
N PHE A 425 -2.27 9.15 -19.17
CA PHE A 425 -2.99 7.88 -19.12
C PHE A 425 -3.42 7.45 -20.51
N PRO A 426 -2.46 7.17 -21.43
CA PRO A 426 -2.73 6.92 -22.85
C PRO A 426 -3.55 5.66 -23.11
N TRP A 427 -3.59 4.72 -22.15
CA TRP A 427 -4.45 3.54 -22.22
C TRP A 427 -5.94 3.86 -22.04
N CYS A 428 -6.30 4.95 -21.37
CA CYS A 428 -7.69 5.38 -21.19
C CYS A 428 -8.16 6.21 -22.39
N GLN A 429 -8.36 5.56 -23.55
CA GLN A 429 -8.90 6.17 -24.74
C GLN A 429 -10.43 6.04 -24.80
N SER A 430 -11.08 6.87 -25.63
CA SER A 430 -12.51 6.70 -25.92
C SER A 430 -12.73 5.47 -26.79
N VAL A 431 -13.65 4.60 -26.39
CA VAL A 431 -14.09 3.44 -27.17
C VAL A 431 -15.61 3.43 -27.31
N LYS A 432 -16.12 2.87 -28.41
CA LYS A 432 -17.57 2.63 -28.58
C LYS A 432 -18.04 1.62 -27.52
N ASP A 433 -19.13 1.90 -26.85
CA ASP A 433 -19.63 1.05 -25.77
C ASP A 433 -21.15 0.86 -25.89
N SER A 434 -21.58 0.15 -26.94
CA SER A 434 -22.99 -0.16 -27.16
C SER A 434 -23.57 -1.05 -26.08
N TYR A 435 -22.77 -1.96 -25.50
CA TYR A 435 -23.17 -2.83 -24.40
C TYR A 435 -23.33 -2.06 -23.06
N GLY A 436 -22.50 -1.09 -22.78
CA GLY A 436 -22.59 -0.27 -21.56
C GLY A 436 -23.45 0.99 -21.72
N LYS A 437 -24.20 1.11 -22.83
CA LYS A 437 -25.08 2.25 -23.05
C LYS A 437 -26.29 2.18 -22.13
N HIS A 438 -26.48 3.23 -21.30
CA HIS A 438 -27.69 3.33 -20.48
C HIS A 438 -28.93 3.41 -21.34
N PRO A 439 -30.03 2.65 -21.05
CA PRO A 439 -31.20 2.57 -21.92
C PRO A 439 -31.92 3.91 -22.08
N THR A 440 -31.92 4.77 -21.08
CA THR A 440 -32.73 6.00 -21.07
C THR A 440 -31.93 7.27 -20.79
N LYS A 441 -30.82 7.23 -20.01
CA LYS A 441 -30.10 8.41 -19.58
C LYS A 441 -29.09 8.87 -20.64
N ASN A 442 -29.09 10.17 -20.88
CA ASN A 442 -28.08 10.85 -21.70
C ASN A 442 -26.80 11.17 -20.91
N TYR A 443 -25.83 11.78 -21.58
CA TYR A 443 -24.52 12.16 -21.01
C TYR A 443 -24.65 13.02 -19.74
N THR A 444 -25.46 14.05 -19.75
CA THR A 444 -25.61 15.00 -18.63
C THR A 444 -26.23 14.32 -17.41
N GLU A 445 -27.25 13.50 -17.61
CA GLU A 445 -27.92 12.75 -16.55
C GLU A 445 -26.99 11.68 -15.94
N LEU A 446 -26.18 11.01 -16.77
CA LEU A 446 -25.19 10.05 -16.29
C LEU A 446 -24.11 10.74 -15.48
N GLN A 447 -23.62 11.90 -15.93
CA GLN A 447 -22.66 12.70 -15.14
C GLN A 447 -23.24 13.15 -13.81
N ALA A 448 -24.48 13.64 -13.81
CA ALA A 448 -25.16 14.06 -12.59
C ALA A 448 -25.36 12.90 -11.59
N SER A 449 -25.46 11.65 -12.10
CA SER A 449 -25.49 10.42 -11.28
C SER A 449 -24.12 9.80 -10.99
N GLY A 450 -23.01 10.57 -11.20
CA GLY A 450 -21.66 10.17 -10.81
C GLY A 450 -20.89 9.33 -11.84
N ASN A 451 -21.45 9.06 -13.03
CA ASN A 451 -20.73 8.33 -14.07
C ASN A 451 -19.75 9.22 -14.81
N HIS A 452 -18.45 9.02 -14.64
CA HIS A 452 -17.43 9.75 -15.38
C HIS A 452 -17.16 9.20 -16.79
N MET A 453 -17.58 7.96 -17.06
CA MET A 453 -17.48 7.27 -18.34
C MET A 453 -16.05 7.14 -18.90
N VAL A 454 -15.02 7.19 -18.06
CA VAL A 454 -13.62 6.98 -18.44
C VAL A 454 -13.20 5.55 -18.10
N GLY A 455 -12.48 4.90 -19.01
CA GLY A 455 -11.95 3.57 -18.80
C GLY A 455 -13.04 2.48 -18.88
N LEU A 456 -13.17 1.63 -17.86
CA LEU A 456 -14.05 0.47 -17.85
C LEU A 456 -15.51 0.86 -17.56
N SER A 457 -16.46 0.32 -18.33
CA SER A 457 -17.88 0.37 -18.03
C SER A 457 -18.30 -0.94 -17.36
N ALA A 458 -18.87 -0.89 -16.15
CA ALA A 458 -19.25 -2.07 -15.43
C ALA A 458 -20.37 -2.84 -16.15
N HIS A 459 -21.42 -2.15 -16.59
CA HIS A 459 -22.50 -2.80 -17.38
C HIS A 459 -22.00 -3.28 -18.74
N GLY A 460 -21.16 -2.50 -19.42
CA GLY A 460 -20.58 -2.95 -20.67
C GLY A 460 -19.63 -4.13 -20.53
N ALA A 461 -18.94 -4.27 -19.39
CA ALA A 461 -18.13 -5.45 -19.08
C ALA A 461 -19.02 -6.67 -18.79
N LEU A 462 -20.11 -6.48 -18.03
CA LEU A 462 -21.09 -7.54 -17.74
C LEU A 462 -21.69 -8.11 -19.02
N ASP A 463 -22.26 -7.27 -19.87
CA ASP A 463 -22.91 -7.71 -21.11
C ASP A 463 -21.92 -8.35 -22.10
N ARG A 464 -20.63 -7.93 -22.10
CA ARG A 464 -19.60 -8.60 -22.90
C ARG A 464 -19.22 -9.97 -22.36
N ALA A 465 -19.15 -10.11 -21.03
CA ALA A 465 -18.91 -11.40 -20.41
C ALA A 465 -20.08 -12.37 -20.72
N ASP A 466 -21.32 -11.90 -20.59
CA ASP A 466 -22.53 -12.67 -20.97
C ASP A 466 -22.51 -13.01 -22.46
N ALA A 467 -21.88 -12.22 -23.32
CA ALA A 467 -21.63 -12.50 -24.73
C ALA A 467 -20.39 -13.40 -24.99
N GLY A 468 -19.79 -14.00 -23.96
CA GLY A 468 -18.69 -14.96 -24.05
C GLY A 468 -17.30 -14.33 -24.23
N TRP A 469 -17.09 -13.09 -23.81
CA TRP A 469 -15.76 -12.50 -23.76
C TRP A 469 -15.08 -12.86 -22.45
N ASP A 470 -13.81 -13.30 -22.53
CA ASP A 470 -12.97 -13.47 -21.34
C ASP A 470 -12.55 -12.10 -20.73
N TYR A 471 -12.12 -12.14 -19.48
CA TYR A 471 -11.80 -10.93 -18.71
C TYR A 471 -10.64 -10.13 -19.29
N GLU A 472 -9.62 -10.77 -19.89
CA GLU A 472 -8.49 -10.06 -20.53
C GLU A 472 -8.94 -9.30 -21.77
N LYS A 473 -9.76 -9.96 -22.62
CA LYS A 473 -10.34 -9.34 -23.82
C LYS A 473 -11.21 -8.13 -23.44
N ILE A 474 -11.98 -8.24 -22.36
CA ILE A 474 -12.80 -7.13 -21.86
C ILE A 474 -11.90 -5.97 -21.41
N LEU A 475 -10.88 -6.22 -20.59
CA LEU A 475 -9.94 -5.19 -20.14
C LEU A 475 -9.20 -4.53 -21.32
N LYS A 476 -8.69 -5.32 -22.26
CA LYS A 476 -7.98 -4.84 -23.47
C LYS A 476 -8.89 -4.06 -24.43
N TYR A 477 -10.20 -4.32 -24.39
CA TYR A 477 -11.16 -3.53 -25.15
C TYR A 477 -11.30 -2.11 -24.63
N TYR A 478 -11.47 -1.96 -23.32
CA TYR A 478 -11.66 -0.66 -22.68
C TYR A 478 -10.37 0.13 -22.49
N LEU A 479 -9.25 -0.56 -22.34
CA LEU A 479 -7.93 0.02 -22.07
C LEU A 479 -6.97 -0.38 -23.19
N ARG A 480 -6.51 0.60 -23.95
CA ARG A 480 -5.71 0.34 -25.16
C ARG A 480 -4.24 0.12 -24.85
N GLY A 481 -3.65 -0.91 -25.50
CA GLY A 481 -2.21 -1.18 -25.39
C GLY A 481 -1.78 -1.72 -24.03
N ILE A 482 -2.72 -2.26 -23.25
CA ILE A 482 -2.41 -2.85 -21.94
C ILE A 482 -2.11 -4.34 -22.05
N ASP A 483 -1.37 -4.83 -21.06
CA ASP A 483 -1.18 -6.25 -20.79
C ASP A 483 -1.59 -6.59 -19.36
N ILE A 484 -1.87 -7.87 -19.11
CA ILE A 484 -2.13 -8.39 -17.78
C ILE A 484 -0.87 -9.07 -17.25
N TYR A 485 -0.38 -8.61 -16.12
CA TYR A 485 0.86 -9.10 -15.50
C TYR A 485 0.56 -9.64 -14.11
N GLN A 486 1.01 -10.86 -13.82
CA GLN A 486 0.93 -11.43 -12.49
C GLN A 486 2.11 -10.92 -11.64
N ALA A 487 1.83 -10.02 -10.70
CA ALA A 487 2.84 -9.33 -9.91
C ALA A 487 3.32 -10.14 -8.68
N TYR A 488 2.50 -11.11 -8.20
CA TYR A 488 2.82 -11.99 -7.07
C TYR A 488 1.96 -13.26 -7.10
#